data_a98d6e5a62574647afd75107c51eba06
#
_entry.id   a98d6e5a62574647afd75107c51eba06
#
_cell.length_a   1.000
_cell.length_b   1.000
_cell.length_c   1.000
_cell.angle_alpha   90.00
_cell.angle_beta   90.00
_cell.angle_gamma   90.00
#
_symmetry.space_group_name_H-M   'P 1'
#
loop_
_entity.id
_entity.type
_entity.pdbx_description
1 polymer ?
#
loop_
_entity_poly.entity_id
_entity_poly.type
_entity_poly.pdbx_seq_one_letter_code
_entity_poly.pdbx_strand_id
1 'polypeptide(L)'
;TTSPSPDSSTGRATTNRARGDPKIIYGTALSQDPLTRWLNLTFIATEYIPDYGMSRANVLRAHCGGELQQIDKPNDRLAEMLLAFGRDAYPGYLIKKPEPTHGVSPMPMRALTAARKDFPEFCREVLSDEKLKELFPGLEGADIPDELSEILNVQSLLGYPVGGMEPVQLLSLADDLIKNSFQRCQLDRDFSTVRFLSCLSSLLEDARSLAAGDTIDVPIIVGLGNVAFEEGTDLAEHSYGLLRARRPEDAEYDLNMNSAGVVLVCHAKSRVLSKRPAAEFESFDYSQHSKEVEEWHREVRSLVDSVCLGLMLASPDERPGSAFPVSISTVHPFSTFSNHIYSRRPEGARLPPITLTGEFASQADDWINRVIKGHPQNLRVAMRRVISAAGTRSDPLDSLVDAVLAWENMFSSSPETKLRVCGSLAILLEDRDYEARNQLYGELGKIYNTRSAIVHGKSKEPSHSVVVNHRDRAIVIALQAFRKLYGRPQILNAKDSDSRGQMVMLGASLNDVAASQG
;
A
#
# COMPACT_ATOMS: atom_id res chain seq x y z
N THR A 1 30.34 57.13 21.17
CA THR A 1 30.01 57.30 19.75
C THR A 1 28.79 56.40 19.45
N THR A 2 27.68 57.07 19.52
CA THR A 2 26.34 56.58 19.25
C THR A 2 26.10 56.49 17.73
N SER A 3 25.59 55.37 17.26
CA SER A 3 24.98 55.27 15.94
C SER A 3 23.48 54.93 16.08
N PRO A 4 22.60 55.55 15.30
CA PRO A 4 21.14 55.39 15.43
C PRO A 4 20.62 54.18 14.65
N SER A 5 19.62 53.54 15.21
CA SER A 5 18.78 52.49 14.57
C SER A 5 17.85 53.11 13.53
N PRO A 6 17.57 52.42 12.40
CA PRO A 6 16.52 52.86 11.49
C PRO A 6 15.17 52.20 11.88
N ASP A 7 14.18 53.05 12.10
CA ASP A 7 12.76 52.73 12.08
C ASP A 7 12.37 52.09 10.73
N SER A 8 11.78 50.93 10.76
CA SER A 8 11.07 50.36 9.62
C SER A 8 9.64 50.00 10.01
N SER A 9 8.77 50.99 9.92
CA SER A 9 7.32 50.81 9.85
C SER A 9 6.96 50.27 8.45
N THR A 10 6.93 48.97 8.28
CA THR A 10 6.27 48.35 7.11
C THR A 10 4.84 48.00 7.49
N GLY A 11 3.91 48.81 6.98
CA GLY A 11 2.50 48.53 7.06
C GLY A 11 2.15 47.17 6.47
N ARG A 12 1.60 46.28 7.31
CA ARG A 12 0.91 45.08 6.84
C ARG A 12 -0.34 45.53 6.10
N ALA A 13 -0.29 45.47 4.78
CA ALA A 13 -1.48 45.49 3.95
C ALA A 13 -2.25 44.19 4.24
N THR A 14 -3.25 44.25 5.08
CA THR A 14 -4.30 43.23 5.20
C THR A 14 -5.08 43.22 3.89
N THR A 15 -4.72 42.36 2.96
CA THR A 15 -5.57 42.03 1.84
C THR A 15 -6.78 41.29 2.39
N ASN A 16 -7.84 42.02 2.70
CA ASN A 16 -9.20 41.48 2.77
C ASN A 16 -9.51 40.90 1.40
N ARG A 17 -9.23 39.60 1.19
CA ARG A 17 -9.87 38.85 0.13
C ARG A 17 -11.35 38.78 0.49
N ALA A 18 -12.11 39.70 -0.07
CA ALA A 18 -13.57 39.60 -0.11
C ALA A 18 -13.87 38.18 -0.65
N ARG A 19 -14.57 37.37 0.15
CA ARG A 19 -15.23 36.15 -0.35
C ARG A 19 -16.20 36.64 -1.41
N GLY A 20 -15.80 36.51 -2.68
CA GLY A 20 -16.65 36.89 -3.80
C GLY A 20 -17.94 36.08 -3.74
N ASP A 21 -19.04 36.76 -4.02
CA ASP A 21 -20.35 36.11 -4.11
C ASP A 21 -20.27 34.92 -5.05
N PRO A 22 -20.66 33.71 -4.63
CA PRO A 22 -20.63 32.49 -5.47
C PRO A 22 -21.32 32.67 -6.83
N LYS A 23 -22.36 33.51 -6.89
CA LYS A 23 -23.09 33.84 -8.12
C LYS A 23 -22.22 34.49 -9.21
N ILE A 24 -21.22 35.29 -8.82
CA ILE A 24 -20.32 35.95 -9.79
C ILE A 24 -19.36 34.95 -10.45
N ILE A 25 -18.92 33.94 -9.69
CA ILE A 25 -18.05 32.90 -10.22
C ILE A 25 -18.76 32.02 -11.28
N TYR A 26 -20.06 31.80 -11.10
CA TYR A 26 -20.85 30.97 -12.03
C TYR A 26 -21.07 31.65 -13.40
N GLY A 27 -21.32 32.93 -13.42
CA GLY A 27 -21.52 33.69 -14.66
C GLY A 27 -20.28 33.76 -15.53
N THR A 28 -19.10 33.86 -14.91
CA THR A 28 -17.81 33.92 -15.61
C THR A 28 -17.30 32.55 -16.05
N ALA A 29 -17.60 31.46 -15.33
CA ALA A 29 -17.14 30.11 -15.64
C ALA A 29 -17.69 29.57 -16.97
N LEU A 30 -18.89 30.01 -17.38
CA LEU A 30 -19.54 29.55 -18.62
C LEU A 30 -19.09 30.29 -19.89
N SER A 31 -18.41 31.44 -19.76
CA SER A 31 -17.94 32.26 -20.87
C SER A 31 -16.47 32.06 -21.27
N GLN A 32 -15.70 31.35 -20.44
CA GLN A 32 -14.27 31.14 -20.65
C GLN A 32 -13.97 29.89 -21.51
N ASP A 33 -12.70 29.75 -21.91
CA ASP A 33 -12.25 28.57 -22.65
C ASP A 33 -12.51 27.24 -21.88
N PRO A 34 -12.49 26.09 -22.60
CA PRO A 34 -12.85 24.80 -22.00
C PRO A 34 -12.04 24.41 -20.77
N LEU A 35 -10.74 24.75 -20.74
CA LEU A 35 -9.86 24.41 -19.63
C LEU A 35 -10.19 25.22 -18.37
N THR A 36 -10.40 26.53 -18.55
CA THR A 36 -10.78 27.44 -17.47
C THR A 36 -12.17 27.11 -16.93
N ARG A 37 -13.13 26.76 -17.81
CA ARG A 37 -14.43 26.24 -17.39
C ARG A 37 -14.29 24.98 -16.55
N TRP A 38 -13.45 24.07 -16.97
CA TRP A 38 -13.24 22.83 -16.21
C TRP A 38 -12.59 23.11 -14.85
N LEU A 39 -11.55 23.92 -14.76
CA LEU A 39 -10.92 24.29 -13.50
C LEU A 39 -11.93 24.89 -12.51
N ASN A 40 -12.80 25.78 -12.99
CA ASN A 40 -13.84 26.36 -12.16
C ASN A 40 -14.92 25.35 -11.75
N LEU A 41 -15.33 24.47 -12.67
CA LEU A 41 -16.27 23.40 -12.36
C LEU A 41 -15.68 22.38 -11.37
N THR A 42 -14.38 22.10 -11.45
CA THR A 42 -13.69 21.21 -10.49
C THR A 42 -13.62 21.85 -9.10
N PHE A 43 -13.38 23.16 -9.03
CA PHE A 43 -13.41 23.90 -7.77
C PHE A 43 -14.81 23.92 -7.14
N ILE A 44 -15.83 24.16 -7.96
CA ILE A 44 -17.24 24.11 -7.57
C ILE A 44 -17.65 22.68 -7.18
N ALA A 45 -17.00 21.67 -7.76
CA ALA A 45 -17.24 20.25 -7.49
C ALA A 45 -16.89 19.82 -6.06
N THR A 46 -15.99 20.55 -5.40
CA THR A 46 -15.60 20.28 -4.01
C THR A 46 -16.55 20.91 -3.00
N GLU A 47 -17.42 21.84 -3.44
CA GLU A 47 -18.45 22.44 -2.60
C GLU A 47 -19.82 21.78 -2.88
N TYR A 48 -20.48 21.34 -1.83
CA TYR A 48 -21.83 20.78 -1.92
C TYR A 48 -22.84 21.88 -2.28
N ILE A 49 -23.33 21.86 -3.53
CA ILE A 49 -24.38 22.77 -4.00
C ILE A 49 -25.50 21.92 -4.58
N PRO A 50 -26.57 21.66 -3.81
CA PRO A 50 -27.64 20.72 -4.18
C PRO A 50 -28.25 20.96 -5.56
N ASP A 51 -28.52 22.22 -5.89
CA ASP A 51 -29.17 22.59 -7.16
C ASP A 51 -28.25 22.48 -8.39
N TYR A 52 -26.95 22.38 -8.17
CA TYR A 52 -25.95 22.37 -9.23
C TYR A 52 -25.47 20.95 -9.62
N GLY A 53 -25.66 19.96 -8.74
CA GLY A 53 -25.17 18.61 -8.95
C GLY A 53 -25.71 17.94 -10.21
N MET A 54 -27.02 18.08 -10.45
CA MET A 54 -27.68 17.51 -11.63
C MET A 54 -27.23 18.19 -12.92
N SER A 55 -27.18 19.52 -12.96
CA SER A 55 -26.74 20.27 -14.15
C SER A 55 -25.25 20.11 -14.41
N ARG A 56 -24.43 19.81 -13.40
CA ARG A 56 -22.99 19.58 -13.57
C ARG A 56 -22.67 18.30 -14.30
N ALA A 57 -23.29 17.19 -13.98
CA ALA A 57 -23.11 15.94 -14.72
C ALA A 57 -23.47 16.12 -16.20
N ASN A 58 -24.56 16.86 -16.49
CA ASN A 58 -24.98 17.17 -17.85
C ASN A 58 -24.00 18.12 -18.56
N VAL A 59 -23.48 19.14 -17.86
CA VAL A 59 -22.47 20.06 -18.41
C VAL A 59 -21.18 19.31 -18.73
N LEU A 60 -20.71 18.45 -17.84
CA LEU A 60 -19.52 17.62 -18.06
C LEU A 60 -19.72 16.65 -19.22
N ARG A 61 -20.89 16.01 -19.32
CA ARG A 61 -21.24 15.13 -20.44
C ARG A 61 -21.25 15.87 -21.77
N ALA A 62 -21.91 17.03 -21.83
CA ALA A 62 -21.94 17.86 -23.03
C ALA A 62 -20.54 18.37 -23.41
N HIS A 63 -19.67 18.60 -22.44
CA HIS A 63 -18.31 19.08 -22.63
C HIS A 63 -17.36 17.98 -23.12
N CYS A 64 -17.51 16.76 -22.61
CA CYS A 64 -16.72 15.60 -23.03
C CYS A 64 -17.16 15.01 -24.39
N GLY A 65 -18.33 15.37 -24.87
CA GLY A 65 -18.90 14.93 -26.16
C GLY A 65 -19.22 13.45 -26.23
N GLY A 66 -20.46 13.12 -26.58
CA GLY A 66 -20.87 11.77 -26.91
C GLY A 66 -21.83 11.10 -25.91
N GLU A 67 -22.55 10.11 -26.42
CA GLU A 67 -23.37 9.21 -25.61
C GLU A 67 -22.50 8.11 -25.01
N LEU A 68 -22.63 7.90 -23.70
CA LEU A 68 -21.94 6.82 -23.01
C LEU A 68 -22.73 5.51 -23.23
N GLN A 69 -21.99 4.42 -23.45
CA GLN A 69 -22.60 3.10 -23.61
C GLN A 69 -23.40 2.71 -22.37
N GLN A 70 -24.57 2.11 -22.59
CA GLN A 70 -25.37 1.51 -21.52
C GLN A 70 -25.00 0.02 -21.38
N ILE A 71 -24.97 -0.43 -20.14
CA ILE A 71 -24.96 -1.86 -19.81
C ILE A 71 -26.34 -2.16 -19.24
N ASP A 72 -27.12 -2.95 -19.97
CA ASP A 72 -28.42 -3.37 -19.51
C ASP A 72 -28.27 -4.46 -18.44
N LYS A 73 -28.90 -4.28 -17.31
CA LYS A 73 -29.08 -5.30 -16.27
C LYS A 73 -30.57 -5.56 -16.10
N PRO A 74 -31.18 -6.33 -17.01
CA PRO A 74 -32.60 -6.62 -16.93
C PRO A 74 -32.93 -7.28 -15.58
N ASN A 75 -33.98 -6.80 -14.93
CA ASN A 75 -34.49 -7.23 -13.63
C ASN A 75 -33.67 -6.89 -12.38
N ASP A 76 -32.70 -5.96 -12.46
CA ASP A 76 -31.98 -5.43 -11.30
C ASP A 76 -32.06 -3.90 -11.28
N ARG A 77 -33.13 -3.39 -10.64
CA ARG A 77 -33.42 -1.96 -10.58
C ARG A 77 -32.32 -1.16 -9.90
N LEU A 78 -31.75 -1.71 -8.82
CA LEU A 78 -30.64 -1.07 -8.11
C LEU A 78 -29.40 -0.96 -8.99
N ALA A 79 -29.04 -2.03 -9.71
CA ALA A 79 -27.91 -2.01 -10.64
C ALA A 79 -28.14 -1.01 -11.79
N GLU A 80 -29.35 -0.96 -12.36
CA GLU A 80 -29.70 0.02 -13.39
C GLU A 80 -29.48 1.47 -12.91
N MET A 81 -29.98 1.79 -11.71
CA MET A 81 -29.83 3.12 -11.12
C MET A 81 -28.37 3.46 -10.85
N LEU A 82 -27.61 2.54 -10.24
CA LEU A 82 -26.18 2.74 -9.96
C LEU A 82 -25.38 2.92 -11.25
N LEU A 83 -25.64 2.12 -12.29
CA LEU A 83 -24.98 2.27 -13.59
C LEU A 83 -25.33 3.59 -14.27
N ALA A 84 -26.57 4.08 -14.13
CA ALA A 84 -26.95 5.40 -14.61
C ALA A 84 -26.20 6.51 -13.87
N PHE A 85 -26.08 6.42 -12.53
CA PHE A 85 -25.30 7.36 -11.73
C PHE A 85 -23.83 7.37 -12.14
N GLY A 86 -23.23 6.17 -12.27
CA GLY A 86 -21.84 6.02 -12.70
C GLY A 86 -21.60 6.59 -14.08
N ARG A 87 -22.48 6.30 -15.05
CA ARG A 87 -22.40 6.83 -16.41
C ARG A 87 -22.40 8.36 -16.42
N ASP A 88 -23.26 8.98 -15.61
CA ASP A 88 -23.34 10.43 -15.54
C ASP A 88 -22.13 11.06 -14.85
N ALA A 89 -21.53 10.37 -13.87
CA ALA A 89 -20.34 10.82 -13.16
C ALA A 89 -19.03 10.60 -13.93
N TYR A 90 -18.96 9.58 -14.78
CA TYR A 90 -17.72 9.10 -15.41
C TYR A 90 -16.93 10.17 -16.17
N PRO A 91 -17.54 11.05 -16.98
CA PRO A 91 -16.81 12.12 -17.66
C PRO A 91 -15.98 12.98 -16.73
N GLY A 92 -16.47 13.18 -15.51
CA GLY A 92 -15.77 13.95 -14.50
C GLY A 92 -14.48 13.31 -14.00
N TYR A 93 -14.38 11.98 -14.03
CA TYR A 93 -13.16 11.25 -13.66
C TYR A 93 -12.10 11.24 -14.77
N LEU A 94 -12.49 11.41 -16.02
CA LEU A 94 -11.58 11.45 -17.16
C LEU A 94 -10.81 12.78 -17.29
N ILE A 95 -11.27 13.82 -16.61
CA ILE A 95 -10.65 15.13 -16.68
C ILE A 95 -9.36 15.11 -15.83
N LYS A 96 -8.25 15.52 -16.46
CA LYS A 96 -6.94 15.56 -15.80
C LYS A 96 -6.99 16.44 -14.55
N LYS A 97 -6.66 15.86 -13.40
CA LYS A 97 -6.55 16.60 -12.14
C LYS A 97 -5.26 17.42 -12.13
N PRO A 98 -5.25 18.60 -11.49
CA PRO A 98 -4.01 19.32 -11.23
C PRO A 98 -3.09 18.45 -10.36
N GLU A 99 -1.78 18.57 -10.57
CA GLU A 99 -0.80 17.89 -9.72
C GLU A 99 -0.99 18.32 -8.26
N PRO A 100 -0.85 17.39 -7.30
CA PRO A 100 -0.94 17.72 -5.90
C PRO A 100 0.15 18.73 -5.54
N THR A 101 -0.23 19.94 -5.18
CA THR A 101 0.69 20.90 -4.58
C THR A 101 0.91 20.54 -3.12
N HIS A 102 2.12 20.80 -2.59
CA HIS A 102 2.54 20.46 -1.23
C HIS A 102 1.43 20.74 -0.19
N GLY A 103 0.95 19.69 0.45
CA GLY A 103 0.01 19.76 1.57
C GLY A 103 -1.49 19.74 1.21
N VAL A 104 -1.85 19.69 -0.08
CA VAL A 104 -3.25 19.56 -0.50
C VAL A 104 -3.37 18.32 -1.36
N SER A 105 -3.98 17.28 -0.81
CA SER A 105 -4.44 16.15 -1.63
C SER A 105 -5.50 16.66 -2.59
N PRO A 106 -5.41 16.40 -3.91
CA PRO A 106 -6.54 16.65 -4.80
C PRO A 106 -7.70 15.80 -4.30
N MET A 107 -8.74 16.47 -3.77
CA MET A 107 -9.95 15.75 -3.38
C MET A 107 -10.49 15.03 -4.62
N PRO A 108 -10.73 13.73 -4.56
CA PRO A 108 -11.34 13.01 -5.66
C PRO A 108 -12.69 13.66 -5.97
N MET A 109 -13.04 13.77 -7.26
CA MET A 109 -14.31 14.34 -7.64
C MET A 109 -15.43 13.41 -7.12
N ARG A 110 -16.27 13.93 -6.24
CA ARG A 110 -17.45 13.20 -5.78
C ARG A 110 -18.47 13.16 -6.90
N ALA A 111 -19.12 12.03 -7.05
CA ALA A 111 -20.16 11.85 -8.05
C ALA A 111 -21.40 12.71 -7.78
N LEU A 112 -21.57 13.24 -6.57
CA LEU A 112 -22.71 14.03 -6.11
C LEU A 112 -24.06 13.33 -6.36
N THR A 113 -24.10 12.03 -6.13
CA THR A 113 -25.31 11.22 -6.35
C THR A 113 -26.46 11.70 -5.45
N ALA A 114 -26.17 12.17 -4.24
CA ALA A 114 -27.16 12.68 -3.32
C ALA A 114 -27.93 13.92 -3.83
N ALA A 115 -27.39 14.65 -4.83
CA ALA A 115 -28.07 15.78 -5.44
C ALA A 115 -29.07 15.37 -6.57
N ARG A 116 -29.14 14.09 -6.90
CA ARG A 116 -30.04 13.59 -7.95
C ARG A 116 -31.47 13.45 -7.43
N LYS A 117 -32.44 13.69 -8.30
CA LYS A 117 -33.86 13.55 -7.95
C LYS A 117 -34.26 12.10 -7.64
N ASP A 118 -33.57 11.14 -8.27
CA ASP A 118 -33.79 9.71 -8.12
C ASP A 118 -32.95 9.08 -6.99
N PHE A 119 -32.13 9.88 -6.26
CA PHE A 119 -31.32 9.39 -5.17
C PHE A 119 -32.13 8.79 -3.99
N PRO A 120 -33.26 9.37 -3.55
CA PRO A 120 -34.09 8.75 -2.51
C PRO A 120 -34.66 7.39 -2.94
N GLU A 121 -35.00 7.22 -4.22
CA GLU A 121 -35.43 5.91 -4.77
C GLU A 121 -34.27 4.91 -4.73
N PHE A 122 -33.06 5.31 -5.13
CA PHE A 122 -31.86 4.48 -5.00
C PHE A 122 -31.64 4.01 -3.56
N CYS A 123 -31.78 4.88 -2.59
CA CYS A 123 -31.63 4.51 -1.18
C CYS A 123 -32.66 3.47 -0.74
N ARG A 124 -33.93 3.62 -1.20
CA ARG A 124 -34.97 2.61 -0.92
C ARG A 124 -34.64 1.26 -1.56
N GLU A 125 -34.15 1.25 -2.79
CA GLU A 125 -33.70 0.02 -3.46
C GLU A 125 -32.55 -0.65 -2.70
N VAL A 126 -31.57 0.12 -2.18
CA VAL A 126 -30.50 -0.43 -1.33
C VAL A 126 -31.04 -1.09 -0.07
N LEU A 127 -31.96 -0.43 0.62
CA LEU A 127 -32.57 -0.94 1.86
C LEU A 127 -33.56 -2.08 1.60
N SER A 128 -34.07 -2.22 0.37
CA SER A 128 -34.95 -3.32 -0.06
C SER A 128 -34.16 -4.50 -0.64
N ASP A 129 -32.89 -4.30 -1.00
CA ASP A 129 -32.03 -5.38 -1.51
C ASP A 129 -31.77 -6.42 -0.41
N GLU A 130 -32.05 -7.69 -0.70
CA GLU A 130 -31.98 -8.78 0.29
C GLU A 130 -30.63 -8.89 1.02
N LYS A 131 -29.54 -8.53 0.34
CA LYS A 131 -28.19 -8.61 0.89
C LYS A 131 -27.72 -7.28 1.46
N LEU A 132 -27.86 -6.17 0.71
CA LEU A 132 -27.32 -4.87 1.11
C LEU A 132 -27.99 -4.28 2.36
N LYS A 133 -29.26 -4.58 2.60
CA LYS A 133 -29.93 -4.20 3.86
C LYS A 133 -29.18 -4.68 5.10
N GLU A 134 -28.49 -5.81 5.01
CA GLU A 134 -27.67 -6.37 6.09
C GLU A 134 -26.48 -5.48 6.50
N LEU A 135 -26.11 -4.49 5.66
CA LEU A 135 -25.11 -3.49 6.01
C LEU A 135 -25.60 -2.51 7.07
N PHE A 136 -26.91 -2.37 7.23
CA PHE A 136 -27.53 -1.37 8.10
C PHE A 136 -28.37 -2.02 9.21
N PRO A 137 -27.73 -2.72 10.18
CA PRO A 137 -28.44 -3.36 11.27
C PRO A 137 -29.19 -2.32 12.12
N GLY A 138 -30.37 -2.71 12.58
CA GLY A 138 -31.26 -1.83 13.35
C GLY A 138 -32.32 -1.09 12.51
N LEU A 139 -32.30 -1.25 11.19
CA LEU A 139 -33.38 -0.78 10.30
C LEU A 139 -34.34 -1.90 9.93
N GLU A 140 -34.22 -3.06 10.53
CA GLU A 140 -35.06 -4.23 10.28
C GLU A 140 -36.51 -3.90 10.66
N GLY A 141 -37.38 -3.87 9.64
CA GLY A 141 -38.81 -3.58 9.83
C GLY A 141 -39.18 -2.12 10.11
N ALA A 142 -38.22 -1.20 10.08
CA ALA A 142 -38.53 0.21 10.07
C ALA A 142 -39.01 0.66 8.68
N ASP A 143 -40.02 1.52 8.64
CA ASP A 143 -40.38 2.20 7.40
C ASP A 143 -39.18 3.00 6.91
N ILE A 144 -38.83 2.80 5.63
CA ILE A 144 -37.73 3.59 5.02
C ILE A 144 -38.16 5.05 5.06
N PRO A 145 -37.33 5.94 5.65
CA PRO A 145 -37.71 7.33 5.79
C PRO A 145 -38.06 7.96 4.44
N ASP A 146 -39.17 8.67 4.37
CA ASP A 146 -39.56 9.38 3.16
C ASP A 146 -38.74 10.67 2.96
N GLU A 147 -38.25 11.26 4.05
CA GLU A 147 -37.48 12.50 4.02
C GLU A 147 -36.00 12.22 3.79
N LEU A 148 -35.42 12.94 2.82
CA LEU A 148 -33.99 12.85 2.48
C LEU A 148 -33.09 13.11 3.70
N SER A 149 -33.46 14.01 4.59
CA SER A 149 -32.73 14.33 5.82
C SER A 149 -32.58 13.12 6.75
N GLU A 150 -33.57 12.23 6.80
CA GLU A 150 -33.51 11.01 7.61
C GLU A 150 -32.70 9.92 6.92
N ILE A 151 -32.84 9.78 5.60
CA ILE A 151 -32.03 8.86 4.77
C ILE A 151 -30.53 9.19 4.89
N LEU A 152 -30.18 10.47 4.97
CA LEU A 152 -28.79 10.92 5.10
C LEU A 152 -28.12 10.47 6.40
N ASN A 153 -28.91 10.16 7.44
CA ASN A 153 -28.40 9.70 8.73
C ASN A 153 -28.27 8.18 8.84
N VAL A 154 -28.70 7.42 7.81
CA VAL A 154 -28.57 5.96 7.81
C VAL A 154 -27.11 5.57 7.64
N GLN A 155 -26.55 5.01 8.70
CA GLN A 155 -25.15 4.59 8.74
C GLN A 155 -24.95 3.41 9.69
N SER A 156 -23.91 2.66 9.44
CA SER A 156 -23.47 1.57 10.29
C SER A 156 -21.95 1.54 10.39
N LEU A 157 -21.44 0.72 11.31
CA LEU A 157 -20.01 0.46 11.44
C LEU A 157 -19.71 -0.95 10.98
N LEU A 158 -18.79 -1.06 10.04
CA LEU A 158 -18.33 -2.34 9.53
C LEU A 158 -16.87 -2.58 9.93
N GLY A 159 -16.59 -3.75 10.49
CA GLY A 159 -15.24 -4.20 10.77
C GLY A 159 -14.69 -5.03 9.61
N TYR A 160 -13.48 -4.70 9.16
CA TYR A 160 -12.78 -5.42 8.09
C TYR A 160 -11.39 -5.86 8.52
N PRO A 161 -10.82 -6.91 7.89
CA PRO A 161 -9.43 -7.30 8.15
C PRO A 161 -8.42 -6.21 7.79
N VAL A 162 -8.80 -5.30 6.87
CA VAL A 162 -7.91 -4.29 6.29
C VAL A 162 -7.50 -3.21 7.29
N GLY A 163 -8.25 -2.98 8.37
CA GLY A 163 -7.76 -2.02 9.35
C GLY A 163 -8.77 -1.31 10.22
N GLY A 164 -9.73 -1.97 10.75
CA GLY A 164 -10.54 -1.38 11.80
C GLY A 164 -12.03 -1.32 11.51
N MET A 165 -12.69 -0.42 12.20
CA MET A 165 -14.11 -0.13 12.01
C MET A 165 -14.25 1.10 11.14
N GLU A 166 -14.99 0.97 10.05
CA GLU A 166 -15.28 2.09 9.16
C GLU A 166 -16.78 2.34 9.09
N PRO A 167 -17.20 3.61 9.09
CA PRO A 167 -18.59 3.94 8.87
C PRO A 167 -18.95 3.68 7.41
N VAL A 168 -20.03 2.95 7.18
CA VAL A 168 -20.71 2.87 5.89
C VAL A 168 -21.96 3.71 5.99
N GLN A 169 -22.08 4.67 5.11
CA GLN A 169 -23.20 5.60 5.06
C GLN A 169 -23.99 5.37 3.78
N LEU A 170 -25.30 5.31 3.92
CA LEU A 170 -26.20 5.17 2.76
C LEU A 170 -26.02 6.33 1.78
N LEU A 171 -25.77 7.54 2.32
CA LEU A 171 -25.49 8.76 1.56
C LEU A 171 -24.30 8.65 0.62
N SER A 172 -23.23 7.97 1.03
CA SER A 172 -21.98 7.88 0.26
C SER A 172 -21.82 6.59 -0.54
N LEU A 173 -22.65 5.61 -0.32
CA LEU A 173 -22.49 4.26 -0.90
C LEU A 173 -22.34 4.28 -2.42
N ALA A 174 -23.21 5.00 -3.13
CA ALA A 174 -23.10 5.13 -4.58
C ALA A 174 -21.81 5.83 -5.02
N ASP A 175 -21.46 6.93 -4.36
CA ASP A 175 -20.24 7.69 -4.66
C ASP A 175 -18.98 6.86 -4.41
N ASP A 176 -18.98 6.02 -3.37
CA ASP A 176 -17.86 5.14 -3.02
C ASP A 176 -17.69 4.03 -4.06
N LEU A 177 -18.77 3.40 -4.49
CA LEU A 177 -18.74 2.38 -5.53
C LEU A 177 -18.29 2.97 -6.88
N ILE A 178 -18.77 4.16 -7.25
CA ILE A 178 -18.38 4.87 -8.47
C ILE A 178 -16.89 5.23 -8.45
N LYS A 179 -16.41 5.80 -7.33
CA LYS A 179 -14.99 6.13 -7.15
C LYS A 179 -14.10 4.90 -7.25
N ASN A 180 -14.46 3.83 -6.55
CA ASN A 180 -13.69 2.59 -6.55
C ASN A 180 -13.71 1.89 -7.92
N SER A 181 -14.80 2.03 -8.68
CA SER A 181 -14.85 1.60 -10.08
C SER A 181 -13.80 2.31 -10.94
N PHE A 182 -13.69 3.64 -10.81
CA PHE A 182 -12.66 4.39 -11.52
C PHE A 182 -11.24 4.00 -11.06
N GLN A 183 -11.03 3.78 -9.77
CA GLN A 183 -9.75 3.30 -9.26
C GLN A 183 -9.36 1.92 -9.84
N ARG A 184 -10.33 1.00 -10.03
CA ARG A 184 -10.08 -0.26 -10.73
C ARG A 184 -9.68 -0.04 -12.19
N CYS A 185 -10.34 0.89 -12.90
CA CYS A 185 -9.91 1.27 -14.26
C CYS A 185 -8.49 1.81 -14.31
N GLN A 186 -8.07 2.59 -13.31
CA GLN A 186 -6.70 3.07 -13.20
C GLN A 186 -5.69 1.93 -13.00
N LEU A 187 -6.04 0.90 -12.23
CA LEU A 187 -5.19 -0.29 -12.06
C LEU A 187 -5.02 -1.06 -13.37
N ASP A 188 -6.11 -1.27 -14.10
CA ASP A 188 -6.13 -2.04 -15.35
C ASP A 188 -5.62 -1.25 -16.56
N ARG A 189 -5.47 0.07 -16.45
CA ARG A 189 -5.20 1.00 -17.57
C ARG A 189 -6.27 1.00 -18.66
N ASP A 190 -7.45 0.54 -18.37
CA ASP A 190 -8.59 0.57 -19.29
C ASP A 190 -9.62 1.60 -18.83
N PHE A 191 -9.59 2.76 -19.48
CA PHE A 191 -10.48 3.88 -19.25
C PHE A 191 -11.68 3.88 -20.21
N SER A 192 -12.02 2.75 -20.81
CA SER A 192 -13.23 2.64 -21.60
C SER A 192 -14.48 2.71 -20.73
N THR A 193 -15.55 3.30 -21.26
CA THR A 193 -16.85 3.33 -20.56
C THR A 193 -17.34 1.93 -20.23
N VAL A 194 -17.11 0.98 -21.14
CA VAL A 194 -17.49 -0.44 -20.94
C VAL A 194 -16.76 -1.01 -19.71
N ARG A 195 -15.44 -0.80 -19.61
CA ARG A 195 -14.67 -1.28 -18.46
C ARG A 195 -15.14 -0.63 -17.15
N PHE A 196 -15.33 0.69 -17.17
CA PHE A 196 -15.81 1.43 -15.99
C PHE A 196 -17.16 0.89 -15.49
N LEU A 197 -18.16 0.76 -16.37
CA LEU A 197 -19.47 0.24 -15.99
C LEU A 197 -19.43 -1.24 -15.58
N SER A 198 -18.58 -2.04 -16.21
CA SER A 198 -18.33 -3.42 -15.79
C SER A 198 -17.71 -3.50 -14.39
N CYS A 199 -16.71 -2.66 -14.09
CA CYS A 199 -16.15 -2.55 -12.74
C CYS A 199 -17.19 -2.13 -11.72
N LEU A 200 -18.06 -1.16 -12.06
CA LEU A 200 -19.12 -0.69 -11.17
C LEU A 200 -20.15 -1.79 -10.88
N SER A 201 -20.55 -2.53 -11.91
CA SER A 201 -21.42 -3.71 -11.74
C SER A 201 -20.78 -4.77 -10.85
N SER A 202 -19.48 -5.07 -11.06
CA SER A 202 -18.76 -6.04 -10.22
C SER A 202 -18.64 -5.56 -8.77
N LEU A 203 -18.41 -4.26 -8.55
CA LEU A 203 -18.34 -3.70 -7.20
C LEU A 203 -19.67 -3.76 -6.45
N LEU A 204 -20.79 -3.63 -7.14
CA LEU A 204 -22.10 -3.85 -6.53
C LEU A 204 -22.26 -5.30 -6.07
N GLU A 205 -21.85 -6.27 -6.89
CA GLU A 205 -21.88 -7.70 -6.49
C GLU A 205 -20.90 -7.99 -5.34
N ASP A 206 -19.70 -7.39 -5.35
CA ASP A 206 -18.75 -7.47 -4.25
C ASP A 206 -19.37 -6.90 -2.95
N ALA A 207 -20.08 -5.76 -3.05
CA ALA A 207 -20.77 -5.14 -1.92
C ALA A 207 -21.89 -6.06 -1.37
N ARG A 208 -22.68 -6.68 -2.26
CA ARG A 208 -23.70 -7.67 -1.90
C ARG A 208 -23.09 -8.91 -1.21
N SER A 209 -21.97 -9.41 -1.75
CA SER A 209 -21.28 -10.55 -1.17
C SER A 209 -20.72 -10.23 0.22
N LEU A 210 -20.09 -9.07 0.39
CA LEU A 210 -19.63 -8.60 1.70
C LEU A 210 -20.78 -8.41 2.69
N ALA A 211 -21.89 -7.85 2.24
CA ALA A 211 -23.08 -7.67 3.07
C ALA A 211 -23.65 -9.01 3.54
N ALA A 212 -23.62 -10.04 2.70
CA ALA A 212 -24.02 -11.41 3.04
C ALA A 212 -22.99 -12.14 3.94
N GLY A 213 -21.80 -11.55 4.20
CA GLY A 213 -20.73 -12.17 4.98
C GLY A 213 -19.76 -13.03 4.17
N ASP A 214 -19.87 -13.01 2.86
CA ASP A 214 -18.96 -13.73 1.97
C ASP A 214 -17.58 -13.07 1.92
N THR A 215 -16.60 -13.82 1.43
CA THR A 215 -15.23 -13.35 1.22
C THR A 215 -15.04 -12.94 -0.24
N ILE A 216 -14.51 -11.76 -0.46
CA ILE A 216 -14.15 -11.24 -1.80
C ILE A 216 -12.64 -11.05 -1.94
N ASP A 217 -12.17 -10.89 -3.18
CA ASP A 217 -10.81 -10.45 -3.49
C ASP A 217 -10.77 -8.93 -3.62
N VAL A 218 -9.90 -8.28 -2.83
CA VAL A 218 -9.68 -6.83 -2.92
C VAL A 218 -8.30 -6.53 -3.47
N PRO A 219 -8.15 -5.56 -4.39
CA PRO A 219 -6.85 -5.11 -4.84
C PRO A 219 -6.06 -4.45 -3.72
N ILE A 220 -4.79 -4.85 -3.60
CA ILE A 220 -3.79 -4.25 -2.72
C ILE A 220 -2.77 -3.53 -3.59
N ILE A 221 -2.49 -2.28 -3.26
CA ILE A 221 -1.57 -1.42 -3.99
C ILE A 221 -0.42 -1.07 -3.07
N VAL A 222 0.78 -1.48 -3.44
CA VAL A 222 1.99 -1.29 -2.65
C VAL A 222 2.97 -0.42 -3.40
N GLY A 223 3.33 0.72 -2.81
CA GLY A 223 4.45 1.53 -3.29
C GLY A 223 5.77 0.94 -2.82
N LEU A 224 6.69 0.68 -3.74
CA LEU A 224 8.04 0.22 -3.45
C LEU A 224 9.04 1.36 -3.64
N GLY A 225 9.78 1.66 -2.58
CA GLY A 225 10.86 2.65 -2.57
C GLY A 225 12.18 2.06 -3.02
N ASN A 226 13.04 2.93 -3.55
CA ASN A 226 14.38 2.61 -4.03
C ASN A 226 14.46 1.57 -5.15
N VAL A 227 13.36 1.42 -5.90
CA VAL A 227 13.24 0.58 -7.09
C VAL A 227 12.70 1.44 -8.22
N ALA A 228 13.23 1.32 -9.43
CA ALA A 228 12.76 2.02 -10.61
C ALA A 228 12.79 1.08 -11.82
N PHE A 229 11.90 1.31 -12.78
CA PHE A 229 11.99 0.71 -14.10
C PHE A 229 12.92 1.52 -14.99
N GLU A 230 13.64 0.83 -15.86
CA GLU A 230 14.27 1.46 -17.02
C GLU A 230 13.18 2.05 -17.93
N GLU A 231 13.44 3.21 -18.52
CA GLU A 231 12.48 3.91 -19.36
C GLU A 231 11.96 3.00 -20.50
N GLY A 232 10.65 2.89 -20.62
CA GLY A 232 10.00 2.03 -21.63
C GLY A 232 9.85 0.56 -21.23
N THR A 233 10.27 0.16 -20.03
CA THR A 233 10.10 -1.22 -19.52
C THR A 233 8.90 -1.30 -18.59
N ASP A 234 7.92 -2.15 -18.91
CA ASP A 234 6.86 -2.58 -17.99
C ASP A 234 7.02 -4.08 -17.73
N LEU A 235 6.79 -4.52 -16.49
CA LEU A 235 6.75 -5.96 -16.21
C LEU A 235 5.40 -6.56 -16.60
N ALA A 236 5.45 -7.81 -17.05
CA ALA A 236 4.25 -8.62 -17.24
C ALA A 236 3.59 -8.95 -15.89
N GLU A 237 2.33 -9.35 -15.95
CA GLU A 237 1.60 -9.87 -14.81
C GLU A 237 2.21 -11.19 -14.34
N HIS A 238 2.44 -11.31 -13.04
CA HIS A 238 3.03 -12.48 -12.39
C HIS A 238 2.03 -13.16 -11.45
N SER A 239 2.33 -14.37 -11.03
CA SER A 239 1.47 -15.14 -10.11
C SER A 239 1.26 -14.47 -8.73
N TYR A 240 2.14 -13.55 -8.35
CA TYR A 240 2.05 -12.77 -7.11
C TYR A 240 1.44 -11.38 -7.32
N GLY A 241 1.12 -10.99 -8.54
CA GLY A 241 0.58 -9.69 -8.92
C GLY A 241 1.36 -9.01 -10.03
N LEU A 242 1.01 -7.75 -10.29
CA LEU A 242 1.62 -6.91 -11.33
C LEU A 242 2.62 -5.94 -10.69
N LEU A 243 3.88 -5.97 -11.15
CA LEU A 243 4.86 -4.91 -10.88
C LEU A 243 4.90 -3.95 -12.06
N ARG A 244 4.75 -2.66 -11.81
CA ARG A 244 4.79 -1.61 -12.84
C ARG A 244 5.45 -0.33 -12.36
N ALA A 245 5.87 0.52 -13.29
CA ALA A 245 6.34 1.85 -12.94
C ALA A 245 5.25 2.65 -12.22
N ARG A 246 5.66 3.47 -11.24
CA ARG A 246 4.75 4.40 -10.58
C ARG A 246 4.25 5.45 -11.57
N ARG A 247 2.99 5.87 -11.40
CA ARG A 247 2.34 6.94 -12.17
C ARG A 247 1.89 8.07 -11.25
N PRO A 248 1.65 9.27 -11.80
CA PRO A 248 1.10 10.38 -11.02
C PRO A 248 -0.23 10.02 -10.32
N GLU A 249 -1.09 9.25 -10.99
CA GLU A 249 -2.40 8.84 -10.49
C GLU A 249 -2.33 7.96 -9.23
N ASP A 250 -1.22 7.26 -9.03
CA ASP A 250 -1.03 6.41 -7.86
C ASP A 250 -1.00 7.20 -6.54
N ALA A 251 -0.71 8.50 -6.61
CA ALA A 251 -0.80 9.40 -5.46
C ALA A 251 -2.24 9.54 -4.90
N GLU A 252 -3.26 9.14 -5.65
CA GLU A 252 -4.65 9.12 -5.19
C GLU A 252 -4.90 8.02 -4.15
N TYR A 253 -4.12 6.93 -4.20
CA TYR A 253 -4.23 5.85 -3.21
C TYR A 253 -3.55 6.21 -1.89
N ASP A 254 -2.38 6.86 -1.96
CA ASP A 254 -1.64 7.33 -0.78
C ASP A 254 -0.62 8.41 -1.20
N LEU A 255 -0.54 9.49 -0.44
CA LEU A 255 0.46 10.55 -0.65
C LEU A 255 1.91 10.03 -0.58
N ASN A 256 2.16 8.99 0.21
CA ASN A 256 3.49 8.36 0.29
C ASN A 256 3.88 7.62 -1.00
N MET A 257 2.93 7.33 -1.90
CA MET A 257 3.22 6.83 -3.24
C MET A 257 4.14 7.75 -4.04
N ASN A 258 4.22 9.05 -3.69
CA ASN A 258 5.14 9.97 -4.33
C ASN A 258 6.63 9.59 -4.14
N SER A 259 6.96 8.83 -3.10
CA SER A 259 8.31 8.30 -2.86
C SER A 259 8.54 6.90 -3.43
N ALA A 260 7.55 6.29 -4.04
CA ALA A 260 7.69 5.02 -4.74
C ALA A 260 8.22 5.24 -6.17
N GLY A 261 9.08 4.35 -6.64
CA GLY A 261 9.45 4.28 -8.06
C GLY A 261 8.69 3.18 -8.80
N VAL A 262 8.26 2.16 -8.06
CA VAL A 262 7.53 1.00 -8.57
C VAL A 262 6.29 0.76 -7.72
N VAL A 263 5.22 0.27 -8.35
CA VAL A 263 3.98 -0.14 -7.71
C VAL A 263 3.77 -1.63 -7.94
N LEU A 264 3.54 -2.37 -6.84
CA LEU A 264 3.04 -3.73 -6.87
C LEU A 264 1.52 -3.69 -6.68
N VAL A 265 0.78 -4.28 -7.61
CA VAL A 265 -0.66 -4.53 -7.49
C VAL A 265 -0.87 -6.02 -7.29
N CYS A 266 -1.43 -6.39 -6.16
CA CYS A 266 -1.77 -7.78 -5.82
C CYS A 266 -3.18 -7.84 -5.23
N HIS A 267 -3.65 -9.02 -4.81
CA HIS A 267 -4.97 -9.21 -4.24
C HIS A 267 -4.89 -9.88 -2.88
N ALA A 268 -5.81 -9.54 -2.00
CA ALA A 268 -6.00 -10.23 -0.73
C ALA A 268 -7.48 -10.49 -0.47
N LYS A 269 -7.76 -11.52 0.32
CA LYS A 269 -9.13 -11.84 0.74
C LYS A 269 -9.61 -10.85 1.78
N SER A 270 -10.85 -10.37 1.63
CA SER A 270 -11.52 -9.52 2.61
C SER A 270 -12.94 -10.00 2.84
N ARG A 271 -13.43 -9.86 4.07
CA ARG A 271 -14.83 -10.10 4.47
C ARG A 271 -15.23 -9.12 5.55
N VAL A 272 -16.53 -8.97 5.76
CA VAL A 272 -17.03 -8.23 6.93
C VAL A 272 -16.93 -9.11 8.17
N LEU A 273 -16.20 -8.65 9.18
CA LEU A 273 -16.00 -9.34 10.45
C LEU A 273 -17.11 -9.01 11.46
N SER A 274 -17.65 -7.79 11.38
CA SER A 274 -18.78 -7.36 12.20
C SER A 274 -19.57 -6.25 11.52
N LYS A 275 -20.85 -6.19 11.88
CA LYS A 275 -21.79 -5.14 11.46
C LYS A 275 -22.50 -4.63 12.72
N ARG A 276 -22.51 -3.31 12.93
CA ARG A 276 -23.12 -2.69 14.11
C ARG A 276 -23.83 -1.39 13.79
N PRO A 277 -24.92 -1.07 14.51
CA PRO A 277 -25.52 0.26 14.45
C PRO A 277 -24.50 1.34 14.85
N ALA A 278 -24.57 2.50 14.21
CA ALA A 278 -23.67 3.62 14.53
C ALA A 278 -23.76 4.09 15.99
N ALA A 279 -24.93 3.91 16.64
CA ALA A 279 -25.12 4.26 18.04
C ALA A 279 -24.27 3.43 19.02
N GLU A 280 -23.74 2.28 18.60
CA GLU A 280 -22.92 1.39 19.41
C GLU A 280 -21.41 1.64 19.29
N PHE A 281 -20.99 2.71 18.62
CA PHE A 281 -19.58 3.00 18.32
C PHE A 281 -18.71 3.05 19.58
N GLU A 282 -19.17 3.70 20.66
CA GLU A 282 -18.38 3.87 21.88
C GLU A 282 -18.20 2.56 22.70
N SER A 283 -19.06 1.56 22.49
CA SER A 283 -19.06 0.28 23.22
C SER A 283 -18.33 -0.85 22.50
N PHE A 284 -17.61 -0.56 21.41
CA PHE A 284 -17.01 -1.58 20.56
C PHE A 284 -15.77 -2.22 21.21
N ASP A 285 -15.79 -3.54 21.36
CA ASP A 285 -14.62 -4.32 21.78
C ASP A 285 -13.77 -4.73 20.56
N TYR A 286 -12.70 -4.00 20.31
CA TYR A 286 -11.74 -4.26 19.25
C TYR A 286 -10.99 -5.59 19.39
N SER A 287 -10.97 -6.20 20.59
CA SER A 287 -10.24 -7.44 20.84
C SER A 287 -10.80 -8.63 20.07
N GLN A 288 -12.10 -8.61 19.75
CA GLN A 288 -12.77 -9.69 19.03
C GLN A 288 -12.25 -9.87 17.58
N HIS A 289 -11.77 -8.79 16.96
CA HIS A 289 -11.29 -8.81 15.59
C HIS A 289 -9.77 -8.81 15.47
N SER A 290 -9.05 -8.54 16.54
CA SER A 290 -7.60 -8.33 16.52
C SER A 290 -6.85 -9.50 15.87
N LYS A 291 -7.26 -10.73 16.13
CA LYS A 291 -6.62 -11.92 15.57
C LYS A 291 -6.74 -12.01 14.05
N GLU A 292 -7.95 -11.84 13.50
CA GLU A 292 -8.18 -11.92 12.04
C GLU A 292 -7.52 -10.75 11.30
N VAL A 293 -7.57 -9.55 11.89
CA VAL A 293 -6.86 -8.37 11.40
C VAL A 293 -5.35 -8.62 11.40
N GLU A 294 -4.78 -9.15 12.48
CA GLU A 294 -3.36 -9.48 12.56
C GLU A 294 -2.94 -10.57 11.57
N GLU A 295 -3.77 -11.58 11.34
CA GLU A 295 -3.52 -12.64 10.36
C GLU A 295 -3.49 -12.06 8.94
N TRP A 296 -4.48 -11.27 8.58
CA TRP A 296 -4.55 -10.61 7.28
C TRP A 296 -3.34 -9.68 7.05
N HIS A 297 -3.02 -8.83 8.02
CA HIS A 297 -1.84 -7.98 7.96
C HIS A 297 -0.54 -8.77 7.82
N ARG A 298 -0.46 -9.93 8.47
CA ARG A 298 0.70 -10.82 8.41
C ARG A 298 0.85 -11.42 7.01
N GLU A 299 -0.24 -11.84 6.39
CA GLU A 299 -0.25 -12.41 5.02
C GLU A 299 0.17 -11.36 4.00
N VAL A 300 -0.48 -10.19 3.98
CA VAL A 300 -0.13 -9.10 3.06
C VAL A 300 1.32 -8.68 3.23
N ARG A 301 1.76 -8.44 4.47
CA ARG A 301 3.17 -8.08 4.74
C ARG A 301 4.13 -9.18 4.30
N SER A 302 3.79 -10.44 4.51
CA SER A 302 4.65 -11.56 4.10
C SER A 302 4.84 -11.59 2.59
N LEU A 303 3.81 -11.32 1.80
CA LEU A 303 3.93 -11.21 0.35
C LEU A 303 4.84 -10.02 -0.03
N VAL A 304 4.57 -8.84 0.53
CA VAL A 304 5.33 -7.62 0.25
C VAL A 304 6.81 -7.78 0.64
N ASP A 305 7.08 -8.30 1.83
CA ASP A 305 8.44 -8.57 2.30
C ASP A 305 9.16 -9.58 1.39
N SER A 306 8.43 -10.59 0.87
CA SER A 306 8.97 -11.57 -0.06
C SER A 306 9.35 -10.96 -1.40
N VAL A 307 8.51 -10.06 -1.92
CA VAL A 307 8.82 -9.30 -3.14
C VAL A 307 10.05 -8.41 -2.93
N CYS A 308 10.11 -7.67 -1.83
CA CYS A 308 11.26 -6.82 -1.51
C CYS A 308 12.56 -7.64 -1.37
N LEU A 309 12.53 -8.75 -0.61
CA LEU A 309 13.71 -9.61 -0.47
C LEU A 309 14.11 -10.22 -1.82
N GLY A 310 13.16 -10.70 -2.62
CA GLY A 310 13.43 -11.26 -3.95
C GLY A 310 14.15 -10.27 -4.87
N LEU A 311 13.67 -9.01 -4.92
CA LEU A 311 14.32 -7.92 -5.65
C LEU A 311 15.76 -7.67 -5.16
N MET A 312 15.98 -7.65 -3.84
CA MET A 312 17.31 -7.47 -3.25
C MET A 312 18.24 -8.65 -3.54
N LEU A 313 17.71 -9.89 -3.54
CA LEU A 313 18.50 -11.10 -3.85
C LEU A 313 18.82 -11.21 -5.34
N ALA A 314 18.01 -10.64 -6.22
CA ALA A 314 18.29 -10.60 -7.65
C ALA A 314 19.43 -9.61 -7.99
N SER A 315 19.64 -8.58 -7.18
CA SER A 315 20.68 -7.58 -7.45
C SER A 315 22.09 -8.18 -7.33
N PRO A 316 23.11 -7.64 -8.07
CA PRO A 316 24.47 -8.19 -8.07
C PRO A 316 25.12 -8.26 -6.68
N ASP A 317 25.94 -9.29 -6.43
CA ASP A 317 26.62 -9.51 -5.15
C ASP A 317 27.58 -8.35 -4.78
N GLU A 318 28.26 -7.80 -5.78
CA GLU A 318 29.21 -6.71 -5.56
C GLU A 318 28.51 -5.38 -5.25
N ARG A 319 27.24 -5.24 -5.64
CA ARG A 319 26.49 -3.99 -5.51
C ARG A 319 25.01 -4.26 -5.25
N PRO A 320 24.68 -4.86 -4.10
CA PRO A 320 23.30 -5.17 -3.80
C PRO A 320 22.48 -3.89 -3.67
N GLY A 321 21.29 -3.90 -4.24
CA GLY A 321 20.32 -2.82 -4.09
C GLY A 321 19.38 -3.06 -2.91
N SER A 322 18.58 -2.06 -2.57
CA SER A 322 17.52 -2.18 -1.58
C SER A 322 16.13 -1.95 -2.18
N ALA A 323 15.15 -2.67 -1.64
CA ALA A 323 13.73 -2.49 -1.92
C ALA A 323 12.97 -2.53 -0.60
N PHE A 324 12.00 -1.65 -0.42
CA PHE A 324 11.18 -1.61 0.78
C PHE A 324 9.81 -0.99 0.50
N PRO A 325 8.75 -1.36 1.25
CA PRO A 325 7.46 -0.75 1.08
C PRO A 325 7.42 0.66 1.67
N VAL A 326 6.84 1.60 0.93
CA VAL A 326 6.60 2.99 1.37
C VAL A 326 5.14 3.25 1.69
N SER A 327 4.23 2.51 1.05
CA SER A 327 2.80 2.56 1.33
C SER A 327 2.13 1.24 0.95
N ILE A 328 1.06 0.89 1.64
CA ILE A 328 0.18 -0.23 1.31
C ILE A 328 -1.25 0.29 1.43
N SER A 329 -2.00 0.24 0.35
CA SER A 329 -3.38 0.70 0.26
C SER A 329 -4.28 -0.38 -0.33
N THR A 330 -5.58 -0.29 -0.10
CA THR A 330 -6.57 -1.22 -0.64
C THR A 330 -7.66 -0.49 -1.39
N VAL A 331 -8.23 -1.11 -2.42
CA VAL A 331 -9.44 -0.64 -3.10
C VAL A 331 -10.61 -1.49 -2.64
N HIS A 332 -11.26 -1.05 -1.55
CA HIS A 332 -12.37 -1.78 -0.92
C HIS A 332 -13.71 -1.14 -1.29
N PRO A 333 -14.79 -1.92 -1.55
CA PRO A 333 -16.09 -1.37 -2.00
C PRO A 333 -16.67 -0.27 -1.11
N PHE A 334 -16.47 -0.37 0.21
CA PHE A 334 -17.06 0.53 1.19
C PHE A 334 -16.09 1.58 1.76
N SER A 335 -14.84 1.60 1.32
CA SER A 335 -13.86 2.53 1.87
C SER A 335 -13.68 3.74 0.97
N THR A 336 -13.95 4.93 1.50
CA THR A 336 -13.62 6.22 0.85
C THR A 336 -12.17 6.59 1.02
N PHE A 337 -11.52 6.03 2.03
CA PHE A 337 -10.11 6.25 2.34
C PHE A 337 -9.35 4.96 2.09
N SER A 338 -8.26 5.04 1.36
CA SER A 338 -7.33 3.93 1.26
C SER A 338 -6.84 3.60 2.68
N ASN A 339 -7.15 2.40 3.16
CA ASN A 339 -6.70 1.94 4.47
C ASN A 339 -5.19 1.69 4.41
N HIS A 340 -4.43 2.50 5.13
CA HIS A 340 -2.98 2.46 5.12
C HIS A 340 -2.47 1.46 6.15
N ILE A 341 -1.85 0.37 5.69
CA ILE A 341 -1.16 -0.58 6.56
C ILE A 341 0.24 -0.07 6.91
N TYR A 342 0.80 0.78 6.06
CA TYR A 342 2.17 1.24 6.20
C TYR A 342 2.30 2.67 5.65
N SER A 343 2.68 3.59 6.52
CA SER A 343 2.97 4.96 6.13
C SER A 343 4.26 5.38 6.82
N ARG A 344 5.41 5.17 6.16
CA ARG A 344 6.66 5.76 6.59
C ARG A 344 7.28 6.53 5.43
N ARG A 345 7.61 7.78 5.67
CA ARG A 345 8.52 8.51 4.79
C ARG A 345 9.91 7.87 4.94
N PRO A 346 10.48 7.28 3.87
CA PRO A 346 11.82 6.77 3.94
C PRO A 346 12.78 7.96 4.01
N GLU A 347 13.59 8.02 5.03
CA GLU A 347 14.67 9.00 5.16
C GLU A 347 15.93 8.53 4.38
N GLY A 348 15.75 8.14 3.13
CA GLY A 348 16.83 7.69 2.23
C GLY A 348 17.19 6.21 2.39
N ALA A 349 17.36 5.55 1.26
CA ALA A 349 17.86 4.19 1.19
C ALA A 349 19.35 4.11 1.57
N ARG A 350 19.74 2.98 2.16
CA ARG A 350 21.14 2.74 2.59
C ARG A 350 21.98 2.06 1.51
N LEU A 351 21.34 1.26 0.68
CA LEU A 351 21.95 0.64 -0.49
C LEU A 351 21.55 1.36 -1.77
N PRO A 352 22.26 1.14 -2.88
CA PRO A 352 21.90 1.68 -4.18
C PRO A 352 20.47 1.36 -4.60
N PRO A 353 19.85 2.17 -5.49
CA PRO A 353 18.57 1.82 -6.08
C PRO A 353 18.70 0.58 -6.98
N ILE A 354 17.61 -0.18 -7.05
CA ILE A 354 17.45 -1.29 -7.99
C ILE A 354 16.82 -0.74 -9.25
N THR A 355 17.49 -0.90 -10.41
CA THR A 355 16.92 -0.57 -11.71
C THR A 355 16.47 -1.85 -12.40
N LEU A 356 15.19 -1.98 -12.66
CA LEU A 356 14.58 -3.10 -13.37
C LEU A 356 14.74 -2.89 -14.88
N THR A 357 15.74 -3.56 -15.44
CA THR A 357 15.93 -3.71 -16.90
C THR A 357 15.20 -4.96 -17.39
N GLY A 358 15.03 -5.11 -18.70
CA GLY A 358 14.35 -6.30 -19.25
C GLY A 358 14.99 -7.64 -18.84
N GLU A 359 16.31 -7.72 -18.82
CA GLU A 359 17.04 -8.92 -18.39
C GLU A 359 16.96 -9.14 -16.87
N PHE A 360 17.17 -8.08 -16.10
CA PHE A 360 17.09 -8.12 -14.65
C PHE A 360 15.69 -8.48 -14.14
N ALA A 361 14.65 -8.09 -14.86
CA ALA A 361 13.27 -8.37 -14.50
C ALA A 361 12.97 -9.87 -14.42
N SER A 362 13.52 -10.66 -15.35
CA SER A 362 13.38 -12.14 -15.32
C SER A 362 14.08 -12.76 -14.11
N GLN A 363 15.30 -12.30 -13.79
CA GLN A 363 16.02 -12.77 -12.60
C GLN A 363 15.30 -12.36 -11.31
N ALA A 364 14.72 -11.15 -11.28
CA ALA A 364 13.94 -10.67 -10.14
C ALA A 364 12.69 -11.54 -9.93
N ASP A 365 11.98 -11.90 -11.00
CA ASP A 365 10.81 -12.78 -10.93
C ASP A 365 11.18 -14.15 -10.39
N ASP A 366 12.26 -14.75 -10.86
CA ASP A 366 12.75 -16.04 -10.36
C ASP A 366 13.04 -15.99 -8.86
N TRP A 367 13.73 -14.95 -8.39
CA TRP A 367 14.02 -14.79 -6.97
C TRP A 367 12.79 -14.53 -6.13
N ILE A 368 11.88 -13.67 -6.58
CA ILE A 368 10.62 -13.39 -5.90
C ILE A 368 9.82 -14.70 -5.75
N ASN A 369 9.67 -15.45 -6.81
CA ASN A 369 8.98 -16.75 -6.78
C ASN A 369 9.62 -17.76 -5.84
N ARG A 370 10.97 -17.82 -5.80
CA ARG A 370 11.69 -18.69 -4.84
C ARG A 370 11.43 -18.27 -3.40
N VAL A 371 11.42 -16.95 -3.13
CA VAL A 371 11.14 -16.43 -1.79
C VAL A 371 9.70 -16.71 -1.39
N ILE A 372 8.73 -16.40 -2.24
CA ILE A 372 7.30 -16.62 -1.95
C ILE A 372 7.01 -18.09 -1.66
N LYS A 373 7.54 -19.00 -2.46
CA LYS A 373 7.28 -20.45 -2.37
C LYS A 373 8.09 -21.17 -1.30
N GLY A 374 9.30 -20.70 -1.01
CA GLY A 374 10.27 -21.46 -0.24
C GLY A 374 10.84 -20.77 1.00
N HIS A 375 10.39 -19.55 1.39
CA HIS A 375 10.93 -18.89 2.57
C HIS A 375 10.36 -19.47 3.87
N PRO A 376 11.21 -20.09 4.73
CA PRO A 376 10.73 -20.70 5.96
C PRO A 376 10.18 -19.67 6.95
N GLN A 377 9.14 -20.06 7.68
CA GLN A 377 8.50 -19.19 8.65
C GLN A 377 9.46 -18.71 9.75
N ASN A 378 10.40 -19.55 10.17
CA ASN A 378 11.40 -19.23 11.19
C ASN A 378 12.50 -18.25 10.71
N LEU A 379 12.55 -17.91 9.41
CA LEU A 379 13.44 -16.88 8.84
C LEU A 379 12.72 -15.56 8.53
N ARG A 380 11.41 -15.46 8.73
CA ARG A 380 10.65 -14.21 8.46
C ARG A 380 11.17 -13.01 9.26
N VAL A 381 11.63 -13.24 10.49
CA VAL A 381 12.21 -12.17 11.29
C VAL A 381 13.53 -11.68 10.67
N ALA A 382 14.40 -12.61 10.25
CA ALA A 382 15.65 -12.25 9.55
C ALA A 382 15.37 -11.45 8.27
N MET A 383 14.42 -11.87 7.45
CA MET A 383 13.99 -11.16 6.24
C MET A 383 13.58 -9.72 6.55
N ARG A 384 12.67 -9.52 7.51
CA ARG A 384 12.21 -8.18 7.89
C ARG A 384 13.33 -7.30 8.42
N ARG A 385 14.26 -7.87 9.21
CA ARG A 385 15.40 -7.14 9.75
C ARG A 385 16.34 -6.67 8.64
N VAL A 386 16.60 -7.49 7.62
CA VAL A 386 17.43 -7.09 6.47
C VAL A 386 16.75 -5.99 5.67
N ILE A 387 15.46 -6.12 5.35
CA ILE A 387 14.69 -5.09 4.63
C ILE A 387 14.68 -3.77 5.43
N SER A 388 14.47 -3.87 6.75
CA SER A 388 14.47 -2.71 7.64
C SER A 388 15.84 -2.02 7.67
N ALA A 389 16.90 -2.78 7.84
CA ALA A 389 18.25 -2.27 7.86
C ALA A 389 18.66 -1.59 6.54
N ALA A 390 18.26 -2.17 5.42
CA ALA A 390 18.61 -1.67 4.09
C ALA A 390 17.83 -0.43 3.65
N GLY A 391 16.56 -0.28 4.11
CA GLY A 391 15.68 0.73 3.53
C GLY A 391 14.91 1.63 4.49
N THR A 392 14.45 1.13 5.65
CA THR A 392 13.51 1.88 6.47
C THR A 392 14.09 2.49 7.76
N ARG A 393 15.27 2.07 8.20
CA ARG A 393 15.95 2.66 9.36
C ARG A 393 16.72 3.91 8.96
N SER A 394 16.42 5.04 9.60
CA SER A 394 17.14 6.30 9.40
C SER A 394 18.46 6.32 10.16
N ASP A 395 18.47 5.82 11.41
CA ASP A 395 19.67 5.79 12.23
C ASP A 395 20.60 4.64 11.82
N PRO A 396 21.89 4.93 11.51
CA PRO A 396 22.88 3.90 11.20
C PRO A 396 23.12 2.90 12.34
N LEU A 397 22.98 3.31 13.60
CA LEU A 397 23.13 2.44 14.77
C LEU A 397 22.01 1.39 14.77
N ASP A 398 20.77 1.82 14.67
CA ASP A 398 19.61 0.93 14.61
C ASP A 398 19.67 -0.01 13.40
N SER A 399 20.11 0.52 12.26
CA SER A 399 20.25 -0.26 11.02
C SER A 399 21.31 -1.36 11.17
N LEU A 400 22.48 -1.05 11.79
CA LEU A 400 23.50 -2.05 12.09
C LEU A 400 22.98 -3.12 13.06
N VAL A 401 22.25 -2.70 14.10
CA VAL A 401 21.63 -3.63 15.05
C VAL A 401 20.67 -4.57 14.34
N ASP A 402 19.78 -4.05 13.48
CA ASP A 402 18.83 -4.86 12.70
C ASP A 402 19.56 -5.85 11.76
N ALA A 403 20.63 -5.42 11.08
CA ALA A 403 21.40 -6.29 10.19
C ALA A 403 22.06 -7.46 10.95
N VAL A 404 22.65 -7.20 12.11
CA VAL A 404 23.28 -8.26 12.93
C VAL A 404 22.23 -9.14 13.60
N LEU A 405 21.08 -8.60 14.01
CA LEU A 405 19.95 -9.40 14.47
C LEU A 405 19.44 -10.36 13.39
N ALA A 406 19.50 -9.97 12.10
CA ALA A 406 19.18 -10.89 11.01
C ALA A 406 20.16 -12.09 10.99
N TRP A 407 21.45 -11.87 11.22
CA TRP A 407 22.44 -12.95 11.33
C TRP A 407 22.14 -13.89 12.50
N GLU A 408 21.80 -13.34 13.67
CA GLU A 408 21.42 -14.11 14.86
C GLU A 408 20.18 -14.96 14.57
N ASN A 409 19.15 -14.38 13.96
CA ASN A 409 17.93 -15.12 13.57
C ASN A 409 18.21 -16.22 12.53
N MET A 410 19.27 -16.09 11.71
CA MET A 410 19.66 -17.14 10.79
C MET A 410 20.36 -18.29 11.48
N PHE A 411 21.28 -18.05 12.43
CA PHE A 411 22.26 -19.06 12.82
C PHE A 411 22.39 -19.36 14.30
N SER A 412 21.88 -18.56 15.23
CA SER A 412 21.86 -18.93 16.66
C SER A 412 21.01 -18.01 17.52
N SER A 413 20.29 -18.60 18.46
CA SER A 413 19.63 -17.94 19.60
C SER A 413 20.21 -18.38 20.95
N SER A 414 21.16 -19.32 20.96
CA SER A 414 21.74 -19.95 22.15
C SER A 414 22.98 -19.21 22.68
N PRO A 415 23.46 -19.52 23.88
CA PRO A 415 24.74 -19.01 24.40
C PRO A 415 25.89 -19.19 23.41
N GLU A 416 26.92 -18.34 23.51
CA GLU A 416 28.04 -18.26 22.58
C GLU A 416 27.63 -17.77 21.17
N THR A 417 26.58 -16.99 21.09
CA THR A 417 25.95 -16.49 19.84
C THR A 417 26.99 -15.93 18.85
N LYS A 418 27.97 -15.15 19.33
CA LYS A 418 29.00 -14.57 18.45
C LYS A 418 29.80 -15.65 17.72
N LEU A 419 30.29 -16.68 18.42
CA LEU A 419 31.07 -17.76 17.82
C LEU A 419 30.24 -18.51 16.78
N ARG A 420 29.00 -18.87 17.15
CA ARG A 420 28.09 -19.63 16.28
C ARG A 420 27.69 -18.84 15.04
N VAL A 421 27.29 -17.60 15.20
CA VAL A 421 26.85 -16.74 14.09
C VAL A 421 28.00 -16.42 13.15
N CYS A 422 29.14 -15.91 13.68
CA CYS A 422 30.29 -15.56 12.83
C CYS A 422 30.92 -16.80 12.19
N GLY A 423 30.99 -17.92 12.92
CA GLY A 423 31.51 -19.19 12.41
C GLY A 423 30.64 -19.75 11.28
N SER A 424 29.32 -19.80 11.50
CA SER A 424 28.37 -20.27 10.46
C SER A 424 28.42 -19.39 9.20
N LEU A 425 28.43 -18.08 9.34
CA LEU A 425 28.54 -17.15 8.21
C LEU A 425 29.85 -17.33 7.45
N ALA A 426 30.99 -17.43 8.16
CA ALA A 426 32.29 -17.62 7.53
C ALA A 426 32.36 -18.93 6.74
N ILE A 427 31.83 -20.03 7.30
CA ILE A 427 31.80 -21.34 6.62
C ILE A 427 30.82 -21.31 5.43
N LEU A 428 29.64 -20.70 5.58
CA LEU A 428 28.62 -20.64 4.53
C LEU A 428 29.10 -19.84 3.31
N LEU A 429 29.80 -18.72 3.55
CA LEU A 429 30.19 -17.78 2.50
C LEU A 429 31.55 -18.16 1.88
N GLU A 430 32.49 -18.68 2.68
CA GLU A 430 33.83 -19.10 2.25
C GLU A 430 34.05 -20.59 2.57
N ASP A 431 33.48 -21.45 1.75
CA ASP A 431 33.47 -22.91 1.98
C ASP A 431 34.75 -23.63 1.53
N ARG A 432 35.60 -23.01 0.70
CA ARG A 432 36.74 -23.64 0.05
C ARG A 432 38.10 -23.26 0.62
N ASP A 433 38.31 -21.96 0.95
CA ASP A 433 39.59 -21.41 1.35
C ASP A 433 39.61 -21.10 2.86
N TYR A 434 40.53 -21.76 3.57
CA TYR A 434 40.69 -21.53 5.02
C TYR A 434 41.15 -20.13 5.36
N GLU A 435 42.10 -19.55 4.62
CA GLU A 435 42.65 -18.23 4.91
C GLU A 435 41.59 -17.14 4.67
N ALA A 436 40.86 -17.20 3.55
CA ALA A 436 39.74 -16.32 3.26
C ALA A 436 38.63 -16.45 4.31
N ARG A 437 38.31 -17.66 4.74
CA ARG A 437 37.35 -17.94 5.82
C ARG A 437 37.78 -17.32 7.15
N ASN A 438 39.07 -17.45 7.51
CA ASN A 438 39.60 -16.89 8.75
C ASN A 438 39.59 -15.35 8.73
N GLN A 439 39.93 -14.76 7.59
CA GLN A 439 39.84 -13.30 7.39
C GLN A 439 38.39 -12.83 7.53
N LEU A 440 37.44 -13.49 6.86
CA LEU A 440 36.02 -13.17 6.96
C LEU A 440 35.51 -13.33 8.40
N TYR A 441 35.87 -14.40 9.10
CA TYR A 441 35.53 -14.59 10.51
C TYR A 441 36.01 -13.42 11.38
N GLY A 442 37.24 -12.94 11.15
CA GLY A 442 37.78 -11.75 11.83
C GLY A 442 37.00 -10.48 11.54
N GLU A 443 36.57 -10.26 10.28
CA GLU A 443 35.73 -9.15 9.86
C GLU A 443 34.35 -9.21 10.56
N LEU A 444 33.66 -10.35 10.47
CA LEU A 444 32.37 -10.59 11.13
C LEU A 444 32.43 -10.32 12.64
N GLY A 445 33.51 -10.76 13.27
CA GLY A 445 33.75 -10.54 14.70
C GLY A 445 33.89 -9.05 15.07
N LYS A 446 34.49 -8.21 14.20
CA LYS A 446 34.58 -6.76 14.40
C LYS A 446 33.21 -6.11 14.29
N ILE A 447 32.42 -6.45 13.27
CA ILE A 447 31.06 -5.96 13.06
C ILE A 447 30.18 -6.32 14.26
N TYR A 448 30.20 -7.59 14.68
CA TYR A 448 29.45 -8.09 15.83
C TYR A 448 29.81 -7.35 17.12
N ASN A 449 31.11 -7.10 17.36
CA ASN A 449 31.57 -6.33 18.54
C ASN A 449 31.07 -4.88 18.52
N THR A 450 31.00 -4.23 17.34
CA THR A 450 30.44 -2.89 17.20
C THR A 450 28.97 -2.87 17.59
N ARG A 451 28.16 -3.82 17.10
CA ARG A 451 26.75 -3.96 17.51
C ARG A 451 26.64 -4.21 19.02
N SER A 452 27.47 -5.09 19.57
CA SER A 452 27.49 -5.38 21.00
C SER A 452 27.82 -4.14 21.86
N ALA A 453 28.75 -3.31 21.39
CA ALA A 453 29.08 -2.06 22.07
C ALA A 453 27.90 -1.07 22.09
N ILE A 454 27.14 -0.98 20.98
CA ILE A 454 25.94 -0.14 20.88
C ILE A 454 24.85 -0.64 21.85
N VAL A 455 24.52 -1.93 21.81
CA VAL A 455 23.41 -2.49 22.61
C VAL A 455 23.69 -2.47 24.11
N HIS A 456 24.94 -2.69 24.53
CA HIS A 456 25.32 -2.75 25.93
C HIS A 456 25.85 -1.43 26.49
N GLY A 457 25.78 -0.33 25.74
CA GLY A 457 26.12 1.02 26.21
C GLY A 457 27.55 1.14 26.72
N LYS A 458 28.56 0.65 25.95
CA LYS A 458 29.96 0.81 26.35
C LYS A 458 30.32 2.29 26.42
N SER A 459 31.21 2.62 27.34
CA SER A 459 31.61 4.01 27.68
C SER A 459 32.12 4.86 26.51
N LYS A 460 32.46 4.25 25.37
CA LYS A 460 32.89 4.96 24.14
C LYS A 460 32.04 4.46 22.97
N GLU A 461 31.23 5.35 22.42
CA GLU A 461 30.45 5.10 21.23
C GLU A 461 31.41 4.94 20.01
N PRO A 462 31.15 3.96 19.11
CA PRO A 462 31.88 3.81 17.87
C PRO A 462 31.75 5.07 16.99
N SER A 463 32.78 5.43 16.22
CA SER A 463 32.69 6.57 15.31
C SER A 463 31.65 6.33 14.23
N HIS A 464 30.98 7.39 13.79
CA HIS A 464 29.94 7.34 12.76
C HIS A 464 30.39 6.59 11.50
N SER A 465 31.62 6.84 11.01
CA SER A 465 32.18 6.17 9.83
C SER A 465 32.33 4.65 10.01
N VAL A 466 32.76 4.22 11.20
CA VAL A 466 32.83 2.77 11.53
C VAL A 466 31.45 2.14 11.54
N VAL A 467 30.46 2.81 12.13
CA VAL A 467 29.09 2.30 12.19
C VAL A 467 28.50 2.16 10.78
N VAL A 468 28.66 3.19 9.93
CA VAL A 468 28.16 3.18 8.54
C VAL A 468 28.79 2.05 7.74
N ASN A 469 30.14 1.91 7.78
CA ASN A 469 30.84 0.85 7.05
C ASN A 469 30.43 -0.55 7.53
N HIS A 470 30.31 -0.75 8.85
CA HIS A 470 29.91 -2.02 9.42
C HIS A 470 28.45 -2.35 9.10
N ARG A 471 27.55 -1.36 9.11
CA ARG A 471 26.15 -1.50 8.70
C ARG A 471 26.03 -1.98 7.25
N ASP A 472 26.66 -1.26 6.32
CA ASP A 472 26.59 -1.59 4.89
C ASP A 472 27.12 -3.01 4.63
N ARG A 473 28.26 -3.32 5.22
CA ARG A 473 28.84 -4.65 5.10
C ARG A 473 27.98 -5.75 5.75
N ALA A 474 27.35 -5.45 6.89
CA ALA A 474 26.46 -6.40 7.57
C ALA A 474 25.23 -6.73 6.71
N ILE A 475 24.63 -5.73 6.04
CA ILE A 475 23.50 -5.95 5.14
C ILE A 475 23.91 -6.81 3.94
N VAL A 476 25.05 -6.50 3.29
CA VAL A 476 25.59 -7.26 2.17
C VAL A 476 25.79 -8.73 2.56
N ILE A 477 26.43 -8.98 3.70
CA ILE A 477 26.66 -10.34 4.23
C ILE A 477 25.34 -11.07 4.48
N ALA A 478 24.34 -10.40 5.02
CA ALA A 478 23.01 -11.03 5.23
C ALA A 478 22.36 -11.44 3.91
N LEU A 479 22.44 -10.62 2.86
CA LEU A 479 21.93 -10.94 1.53
C LEU A 479 22.70 -12.10 0.88
N GLN A 480 24.03 -12.09 0.98
CA GLN A 480 24.86 -13.21 0.50
C GLN A 480 24.52 -14.50 1.24
N ALA A 481 24.32 -14.45 2.57
CA ALA A 481 23.90 -15.61 3.34
C ALA A 481 22.55 -16.16 2.88
N PHE A 482 21.56 -15.30 2.63
CA PHE A 482 20.27 -15.73 2.07
C PHE A 482 20.44 -16.42 0.71
N ARG A 483 21.21 -15.84 -0.23
CA ARG A 483 21.46 -16.45 -1.54
C ARG A 483 22.05 -17.86 -1.38
N LYS A 484 23.06 -18.02 -0.51
CA LYS A 484 23.68 -19.33 -0.23
C LYS A 484 22.70 -20.31 0.41
N LEU A 485 21.82 -19.84 1.33
CA LEU A 485 20.81 -20.67 1.96
C LEU A 485 19.75 -21.16 0.95
N TYR A 486 19.29 -20.30 0.03
CA TYR A 486 18.37 -20.70 -1.04
C TYR A 486 18.99 -21.73 -2.02
N GLY A 487 20.31 -21.76 -2.14
CA GLY A 487 21.03 -22.82 -2.86
C GLY A 487 21.19 -24.12 -2.07
N ARG A 488 20.78 -24.14 -0.77
CA ARG A 488 20.91 -25.29 0.15
C ARG A 488 19.60 -25.57 0.89
N PRO A 489 18.57 -26.11 0.22
CA PRO A 489 17.22 -26.24 0.76
C PRO A 489 17.13 -26.95 2.12
N GLN A 490 17.98 -27.94 2.37
CA GLN A 490 18.02 -28.66 3.65
C GLN A 490 18.41 -27.73 4.80
N ILE A 491 19.45 -26.90 4.60
CA ILE A 491 19.92 -25.94 5.60
C ILE A 491 18.89 -24.79 5.74
N LEU A 492 18.34 -24.30 4.61
CA LEU A 492 17.31 -23.27 4.61
C LEU A 492 16.11 -23.68 5.46
N ASN A 493 15.64 -24.91 5.33
CA ASN A 493 14.46 -25.46 6.01
C ASN A 493 14.78 -26.11 7.38
N ALA A 494 15.96 -25.86 7.96
CA ALA A 494 16.27 -26.33 9.30
C ALA A 494 15.19 -25.88 10.31
N LYS A 495 14.96 -26.71 11.33
CA LYS A 495 13.88 -26.53 12.33
C LYS A 495 13.92 -25.15 13.00
N ASP A 496 15.12 -24.68 13.32
CA ASP A 496 15.36 -23.40 14.00
C ASP A 496 16.75 -22.85 13.65
N SER A 497 17.08 -21.67 14.18
CA SER A 497 18.37 -21.00 13.95
C SER A 497 19.56 -21.80 14.50
N ASP A 498 19.42 -22.44 15.66
CA ASP A 498 20.48 -23.22 16.28
C ASP A 498 20.79 -24.49 15.47
N SER A 499 19.77 -25.20 15.03
CA SER A 499 19.91 -26.35 14.12
C SER A 499 20.55 -25.96 12.81
N ARG A 500 20.16 -24.80 12.24
CA ARG A 500 20.74 -24.28 11.00
C ARG A 500 22.23 -23.96 11.17
N GLY A 501 22.58 -23.25 12.23
CA GLY A 501 23.97 -22.95 12.57
C GLY A 501 24.79 -24.23 12.77
N GLN A 502 24.25 -25.23 13.47
CA GLN A 502 24.90 -26.51 13.70
C GLN A 502 25.12 -27.28 12.38
N MET A 503 24.12 -27.35 11.50
CA MET A 503 24.25 -28.00 10.19
C MET A 503 25.39 -27.36 9.34
N VAL A 504 25.48 -26.02 9.34
CA VAL A 504 26.56 -25.32 8.63
C VAL A 504 27.92 -25.62 9.27
N MET A 505 28.04 -25.56 10.59
CA MET A 505 29.30 -25.75 11.30
C MET A 505 29.82 -27.21 11.22
N LEU A 506 28.93 -28.19 11.15
CA LEU A 506 29.29 -29.61 11.02
C LEU A 506 29.45 -30.04 9.55
N GLY A 507 29.33 -29.15 8.60
CA GLY A 507 29.63 -29.42 7.19
C GLY A 507 28.57 -30.25 6.48
N ALA A 508 27.26 -30.04 6.80
CA ALA A 508 26.18 -30.63 6.02
C ALA A 508 26.34 -30.25 4.53
N SER A 509 26.66 -31.25 3.68
CA SER A 509 27.03 -31.03 2.29
C SER A 509 25.86 -31.23 1.33
N LEU A 510 25.97 -30.68 0.12
CA LEU A 510 25.01 -30.92 -0.97
C LEU A 510 24.93 -32.41 -1.39
N ASN A 511 25.94 -33.20 -1.05
CA ASN A 511 26.01 -34.62 -1.41
C ASN A 511 25.09 -35.52 -0.57
N ASP A 512 24.60 -35.02 0.60
CA ASP A 512 23.68 -35.77 1.45
C ASP A 512 22.25 -35.82 0.89
N VAL A 513 21.94 -35.03 -0.17
CA VAL A 513 20.63 -34.98 -0.80
C VAL A 513 20.35 -36.17 -1.70
N ALA A 514 21.39 -36.72 -2.33
CA ALA A 514 21.25 -37.86 -3.25
C ALA A 514 21.01 -39.18 -2.52
N ALA A 515 21.46 -39.31 -1.28
CA ALA A 515 21.36 -40.56 -0.50
C ALA A 515 20.01 -40.75 0.22
N SER A 516 19.17 -39.74 0.32
CA SER A 516 17.86 -39.81 1.03
C SER A 516 16.64 -39.94 0.10
N GLN A 517 16.86 -40.02 -1.22
CA GLN A 517 15.82 -40.26 -2.23
C GLN A 517 15.98 -41.63 -2.96
N GLY A 518 16.83 -42.52 -2.45
CA GLY A 518 17.01 -43.89 -2.93
C GLY A 518 16.23 -44.92 -2.14
#